data_ba4a7456ca20902b2f89f8ff4726e17a
#
_entry.id   ba4a7456ca20902b2f89f8ff4726e17a
#
_cell.length_a   1.000
_cell.length_b   1.000
_cell.length_c   1.000
_cell.angle_alpha   90.00
_cell.angle_beta   90.00
_cell.angle_gamma   90.00
#
_symmetry.space_group_name_H-M   'P 1'
#
loop_
_entity.id
_entity.type
_entity.pdbx_description
1 polymer ?
#
loop_
_entity_poly.entity_id
_entity_poly.type
_entity_poly.pdbx_seq_one_letter_code
_entity_poly.pdbx_strand_id
1 'polypeptide(L)'
;MLYSGDEIGQLNDYAYRDDPDKAPDSRYVHRGAMNWEEAAKSSDQTTIPGQISSKLNQLEKLRKSEKAFMSNADTWTVETWDKSILCIGR
;
A
#
# COMPACT_ATOMS: atom_id res chain seq x y z
N MET A 1 0.25 -2.48 -4.50
CA MET A 1 -1.17 -2.81 -4.22
C MET A 1 -1.46 -2.28 -2.84
N LEU A 2 -2.56 -1.55 -2.67
CA LEU A 2 -3.03 -1.05 -1.38
C LEU A 2 -4.26 -1.86 -0.98
N TYR A 3 -4.33 -2.33 0.25
CA TYR A 3 -5.54 -2.88 0.84
C TYR A 3 -6.37 -1.77 1.47
N SER A 4 -7.67 -2.01 1.64
CA SER A 4 -8.53 -1.10 2.39
C SER A 4 -8.02 -0.94 3.81
N GLY A 5 -7.77 0.30 4.22
CA GLY A 5 -7.20 0.65 5.52
C GLY A 5 -5.71 1.01 5.49
N ASP A 6 -4.94 0.58 4.46
CA ASP A 6 -3.52 0.95 4.32
C ASP A 6 -3.37 2.48 4.23
N GLU A 7 -4.32 3.15 3.57
CA GLU A 7 -4.35 4.60 3.35
C GLU A 7 -4.48 5.42 4.64
N ILE A 8 -4.87 4.77 5.73
CA ILE A 8 -4.97 5.39 7.06
C ILE A 8 -4.06 4.72 8.09
N GLY A 9 -3.28 3.71 7.66
CA GLY A 9 -2.42 2.94 8.55
C GLY A 9 -3.18 2.05 9.53
N GLN A 10 -4.31 1.48 9.08
CA GLN A 10 -5.08 0.55 9.90
C GLN A 10 -4.23 -0.65 10.32
N LEU A 11 -4.29 -0.98 11.61
CA LEU A 11 -3.53 -2.10 12.14
C LEU A 11 -4.12 -3.44 11.76
N ASN A 12 -3.28 -4.47 11.81
CA ASN A 12 -3.68 -5.86 11.60
C ASN A 12 -4.75 -6.29 12.61
N ASP A 13 -5.75 -7.00 12.12
CA ASP A 13 -6.78 -7.60 12.96
C ASP A 13 -6.44 -9.08 13.20
N TYR A 14 -6.11 -9.42 14.43
CA TYR A 14 -5.80 -10.80 14.83
C TYR A 14 -7.00 -11.57 15.38
N ALA A 15 -8.15 -10.92 15.56
CA ALA A 15 -9.36 -11.56 16.05
C ALA A 15 -9.91 -12.64 15.09
N TYR A 16 -9.49 -12.63 13.82
CA TYR A 16 -9.84 -13.68 12.86
C TYR A 16 -9.46 -15.10 13.34
N ARG A 17 -8.47 -15.22 14.23
CA ARG A 17 -8.00 -16.50 14.77
C ARG A 17 -9.03 -17.19 15.68
N ASP A 18 -9.93 -16.40 16.24
CA ASP A 18 -10.99 -16.88 17.12
C ASP A 18 -12.23 -17.34 16.35
N ASP A 19 -12.27 -17.11 15.03
CA ASP A 19 -13.33 -17.50 14.12
C ASP A 19 -12.89 -18.78 13.36
N PRO A 20 -13.52 -19.95 13.61
CA PRO A 20 -13.12 -21.22 12.96
C PRO A 20 -13.14 -21.18 11.43
N ASP A 21 -14.01 -20.36 10.83
CA ASP A 21 -14.15 -20.26 9.39
C ASP A 21 -13.04 -19.39 8.76
N LYS A 22 -12.41 -18.51 9.56
CA LYS A 22 -11.36 -17.60 9.10
C LYS A 22 -9.97 -18.01 9.54
N ALA A 23 -9.84 -18.67 10.69
CA ALA A 23 -8.57 -19.05 11.29
C ALA A 23 -7.60 -19.78 10.32
N PRO A 24 -8.07 -20.66 9.41
CA PRO A 24 -7.20 -21.33 8.45
C PRO A 24 -6.60 -20.43 7.37
N ASP A 25 -7.16 -19.22 7.16
CA ASP A 25 -6.71 -18.28 6.13
C ASP A 25 -6.05 -17.04 6.74
N SER A 26 -4.71 -17.04 6.78
CA SER A 26 -3.93 -15.93 7.35
C SER A 26 -4.15 -14.56 6.67
N ARG A 27 -4.76 -14.54 5.48
CA ARG A 27 -5.07 -13.28 4.77
C ARG A 27 -6.10 -12.43 5.51
N TYR A 28 -6.88 -13.05 6.39
CA TYR A 28 -7.85 -12.30 7.22
C TYR A 28 -7.21 -11.32 8.19
N VAL A 29 -5.92 -11.45 8.48
CA VAL A 29 -5.18 -10.46 9.28
C VAL A 29 -5.28 -9.04 8.72
N HIS A 30 -5.42 -8.90 7.39
CA HIS A 30 -5.54 -7.62 6.68
C HIS A 30 -6.98 -7.29 6.24
N ARG A 31 -7.97 -8.08 6.68
CA ARG A 31 -9.36 -7.96 6.25
C ARG A 31 -10.31 -7.58 7.37
N GLY A 32 -9.79 -6.93 8.40
CA GLY A 32 -10.61 -6.35 9.47
C GLY A 32 -11.57 -5.28 8.94
N ALA A 33 -12.63 -5.01 9.68
CA ALA A 33 -13.55 -3.93 9.35
C ALA A 33 -12.81 -2.58 9.34
N MET A 34 -13.19 -1.70 8.40
CA MET A 34 -12.63 -0.34 8.33
C MET A 34 -12.93 0.43 9.61
N ASN A 35 -11.89 1.03 10.18
CA ASN A 35 -12.05 1.97 11.29
C ASN A 35 -12.42 3.36 10.75
N TRP A 36 -13.72 3.64 10.69
CA TRP A 36 -14.23 4.89 10.15
C TRP A 36 -13.89 6.12 10.98
N GLU A 37 -13.67 5.95 12.29
CA GLU A 37 -13.25 7.06 13.17
C GLU A 37 -11.82 7.49 12.83
N GLU A 38 -10.92 6.53 12.61
CA GLU A 38 -9.56 6.84 12.15
C GLU A 38 -9.55 7.33 10.70
N ALA A 39 -10.40 6.79 9.83
CA ALA A 39 -10.53 7.25 8.45
C ALA A 39 -10.97 8.72 8.37
N ALA A 40 -11.84 9.18 9.27
CA ALA A 40 -12.27 10.58 9.34
C ALA A 40 -11.12 11.55 9.64
N LYS A 41 -10.02 11.08 10.23
CA LYS A 41 -8.83 11.89 10.54
C LYS A 41 -7.86 12.03 9.34
N SER A 42 -8.15 11.41 8.21
CA SER A 42 -7.25 11.39 7.03
C SER A 42 -6.89 12.77 6.47
N SER A 43 -7.69 13.80 6.75
CA SER A 43 -7.40 15.20 6.38
C SER A 43 -6.56 15.96 7.41
N ASP A 44 -6.42 15.45 8.63
CA ASP A 44 -5.69 16.10 9.72
C ASP A 44 -4.25 15.58 9.78
N GLN A 45 -3.32 16.35 9.23
CA GLN A 45 -1.89 16.01 9.17
C GLN A 45 -1.18 15.95 10.54
N THR A 46 -1.82 16.33 11.62
CA THR A 46 -1.28 16.14 12.98
C THR A 46 -1.45 14.70 13.47
N THR A 47 -2.30 13.92 12.80
CA THR A 47 -2.60 12.52 13.09
C THR A 47 -1.82 11.57 12.20
N ILE A 48 -1.65 10.32 12.63
CA ILE A 48 -1.02 9.26 11.81
C ILE A 48 -1.82 9.00 10.53
N PRO A 49 -3.15 8.80 10.55
CA PRO A 49 -3.94 8.64 9.33
C PRO A 49 -3.76 9.80 8.34
N GLY A 50 -3.76 11.03 8.82
CA GLY A 50 -3.58 12.21 7.97
C GLY A 50 -2.19 12.30 7.36
N GLN A 51 -1.14 11.94 8.11
CA GLN A 51 0.23 11.90 7.59
C GLN A 51 0.38 10.84 6.49
N ILE A 52 -0.14 9.62 6.71
CA ILE A 52 -0.10 8.53 5.74
C ILE A 52 -0.88 8.92 4.47
N SER A 53 -2.12 9.37 4.61
CA SER A 53 -2.97 9.80 3.49
C SER A 53 -2.31 10.92 2.68
N SER A 54 -1.72 11.90 3.36
CA SER A 54 -1.00 13.00 2.69
C SER A 54 0.19 12.49 1.86
N LYS A 55 0.99 11.57 2.40
CA LYS A 55 2.14 11.00 1.71
C LYS A 55 1.72 10.12 0.53
N LEU A 56 0.69 9.29 0.67
CA LEU A 56 0.14 8.50 -0.42
C LEU A 56 -0.36 9.41 -1.55
N ASN A 57 -1.11 10.46 -1.24
CA ASN A 57 -1.55 11.44 -2.23
C ASN A 57 -0.39 12.11 -2.98
N GLN A 58 0.74 12.39 -2.30
CA GLN A 58 1.95 12.90 -2.95
C GLN A 58 2.54 11.89 -3.92
N LEU A 59 2.64 10.61 -3.52
CA LEU A 59 3.14 9.53 -4.37
C LEU A 59 2.23 9.28 -5.57
N GLU A 60 0.91 9.35 -5.40
CA GLU A 60 -0.04 9.23 -6.51
C GLU A 60 0.10 10.37 -7.52
N LYS A 61 0.27 11.61 -7.04
CA LYS A 61 0.51 12.77 -7.92
C LYS A 61 1.82 12.60 -8.70
N LEU A 62 2.89 12.18 -8.02
CA LEU A 62 4.17 11.89 -8.65
C LEU A 62 3.99 10.80 -9.72
N ARG A 63 3.33 9.69 -9.37
CA ARG A 63 3.06 8.60 -10.32
C ARG A 63 2.31 9.07 -11.57
N LYS A 64 1.32 9.96 -11.40
CA LYS A 64 0.54 10.51 -12.52
C LYS A 64 1.37 11.41 -13.44
N SER A 65 2.36 12.11 -12.90
CA SER A 65 3.22 13.02 -13.66
C SER A 65 4.40 12.32 -14.35
N GLU A 66 4.83 11.19 -13.84
CA GLU A 66 6.02 10.49 -14.34
C GLU A 66 5.69 9.53 -15.49
N LYS A 67 6.31 9.77 -16.63
CA LYS A 67 6.13 8.96 -17.85
C LYS A 67 6.49 7.49 -17.65
N ALA A 68 7.45 7.20 -16.79
CA ALA A 68 7.87 5.84 -16.47
C ALA A 68 6.74 4.97 -15.87
N PHE A 69 5.69 5.57 -15.30
CA PHE A 69 4.55 4.84 -14.74
C PHE A 69 3.37 4.69 -15.69
N MET A 70 3.48 5.20 -16.92
CA MET A 70 2.42 5.00 -17.92
C MET A 70 2.38 3.55 -18.39
N SER A 71 1.18 3.04 -18.70
CA SER A 71 1.01 1.64 -19.13
C SER A 71 1.73 1.31 -20.43
N ASN A 72 1.96 2.30 -21.29
CA ASN A 72 2.66 2.21 -22.56
C ASN A 72 4.14 2.62 -22.49
N ALA A 73 4.69 2.80 -21.28
CA ALA A 73 6.12 3.09 -21.16
C ALA A 73 6.96 1.87 -21.55
N ASP A 74 7.99 2.09 -22.34
CA ASP A 74 8.94 1.06 -22.71
C ASP A 74 9.70 0.55 -21.48
N THR A 75 10.03 -0.74 -21.51
CA THR A 75 10.82 -1.36 -20.45
C THR A 75 12.01 -2.06 -21.06
N TRP A 76 13.16 -1.98 -20.41
CA TRP A 76 14.37 -2.68 -20.81
C TRP A 76 15.11 -3.22 -19.60
N THR A 77 15.91 -4.25 -19.82
CA THR A 77 16.83 -4.78 -18.82
C THR A 77 18.19 -4.13 -18.97
N VAL A 78 18.85 -3.88 -17.84
CA VAL A 78 20.21 -3.38 -17.79
C VAL A 78 21.09 -4.47 -17.22
N GLU A 79 22.16 -4.84 -17.92
CA GLU A 79 23.16 -5.77 -17.38
C GLU A 79 23.88 -5.13 -16.20
N THR A 80 23.99 -5.89 -15.12
CA THR A 80 24.73 -5.50 -13.93
C THR A 80 25.96 -6.37 -13.77
N TRP A 81 26.95 -5.87 -13.03
CA TRP A 81 28.17 -6.63 -12.69
C TRP A 81 27.88 -7.83 -11.78
N ASP A 82 26.77 -7.81 -11.05
CA ASP A 82 26.33 -8.89 -10.17
C ASP A 82 25.08 -9.55 -10.79
N LYS A 83 25.20 -10.83 -11.13
CA LYS A 83 24.13 -11.60 -11.77
C LYS A 83 22.96 -11.94 -10.85
N SER A 84 23.09 -11.70 -9.54
CA SER A 84 21.97 -11.81 -8.59
C SER A 84 21.06 -10.57 -8.59
N ILE A 85 21.47 -9.49 -9.29
CA ILE A 85 20.72 -8.24 -9.36
C ILE A 85 20.01 -8.15 -10.72
N LEU A 86 18.67 -8.07 -10.69
CA LEU A 86 17.87 -7.71 -11.85
C LEU A 86 17.65 -6.20 -11.85
N CYS A 87 18.17 -5.51 -12.87
CA CYS A 87 17.93 -4.08 -13.07
C CYS A 87 17.01 -3.88 -14.27
N ILE A 88 15.91 -3.18 -14.05
CA ILE A 88 14.91 -2.85 -15.08
C ILE A 88 14.79 -1.34 -15.18
N GLY A 89 14.99 -0.82 -16.38
CA GLY A 89 14.67 0.56 -16.73
C GLY A 89 13.28 0.68 -17.32
N ARG A 90 12.68 1.83 -17.11
CA ARG A 90 11.34 2.15 -17.63
C ARG A 90 11.20 3.65 -17.93
#